data_06535c856ef268029bb9b9159368e54c
#
_entry.id   06535c856ef268029bb9b9159368e54c
#
_cell.length_a   1.000
_cell.length_b   1.000
_cell.length_c   1.000
_cell.angle_alpha   90.00
_cell.angle_beta   90.00
_cell.angle_gamma   90.00
#
_symmetry.space_group_name_H-M   'P 1'
#
loop_
_entity.id
_entity.type
_entity.pdbx_description
1 polymer ?
#
loop_
_entity_poly.entity_id
_entity_poly.type
_entity_poly.pdbx_seq_one_letter_code
_entity_poly.pdbx_strand_id
1 'polypeptide(L)'
;VILQAQSPILHLGCRTMEMAMRIRNLAQGLGWKYCSLMGGNDDRWMVEILSSYRMDFALFRQGVSAIPDRDWLRFVTKEANKVFMKGQEKLPSLKQIPQLVSST
;
A
#
# COMPACT_ATOMS: atom_id res chain seq x y z
N VAL A 1 2.91 -19.81 9.27
CA VAL A 1 1.76 -18.91 9.37
C VAL A 1 2.23 -17.51 9.72
N ILE A 2 1.88 -16.56 8.90
CA ILE A 2 2.30 -15.17 9.05
C ILE A 2 1.05 -14.30 9.15
N LEU A 3 1.03 -13.41 10.13
CA LEU A 3 0.06 -12.32 10.20
C LEU A 3 0.62 -11.12 9.44
N GLN A 4 -0.13 -10.64 8.46
CA GLN A 4 0.26 -9.48 7.67
C GLN A 4 -0.78 -8.37 7.79
N ALA A 5 -0.30 -7.16 8.03
CA ALA A 5 -1.10 -5.95 7.90
C ALA A 5 -0.45 -5.05 6.86
N GLN A 6 -1.22 -4.64 5.86
CA GLN A 6 -0.70 -3.85 4.75
C GLN A 6 -1.61 -2.67 4.48
N SER A 7 -1.02 -1.61 3.90
CA SER A 7 -1.82 -0.52 3.37
C SER A 7 -2.58 -1.00 2.13
N PRO A 8 -3.65 -0.29 1.74
CA PRO A 8 -4.31 -0.57 0.48
C PRO A 8 -3.33 -0.49 -0.69
N ILE A 9 -3.59 -1.31 -1.70
CA ILE A 9 -2.85 -1.31 -2.95
C ILE A 9 -3.80 -0.88 -4.04
N LEU A 10 -3.41 0.15 -4.80
CA LEU A 10 -4.22 0.66 -5.90
C LEU A 10 -3.48 0.49 -7.21
N HIS A 11 -4.16 -0.05 -8.21
CA HIS A 11 -3.63 -0.15 -9.56
C HIS A 11 -4.42 0.77 -10.48
N LEU A 12 -3.72 1.63 -11.21
CA LEU A 12 -4.31 2.55 -12.18
C LEU A 12 -3.75 2.28 -13.56
N GLY A 13 -4.64 2.06 -14.52
CA GLY A 13 -4.27 1.89 -15.92
C GLY A 13 -4.24 3.24 -16.64
N CYS A 14 -3.16 3.49 -17.36
CA CYS A 14 -2.97 4.73 -18.14
C CYS A 14 -2.70 4.38 -19.59
N ARG A 15 -3.10 5.26 -20.51
CA ARG A 15 -2.88 5.05 -21.93
C ARG A 15 -1.45 5.35 -22.36
N THR A 16 -0.78 6.26 -21.66
CA THR A 16 0.59 6.66 -22.00
C THR A 16 1.50 6.48 -20.80
N MET A 17 2.78 6.22 -21.10
CA MET A 17 3.81 6.16 -20.08
C MET A 17 3.97 7.50 -19.36
N GLU A 18 3.83 8.61 -20.07
CA GLU A 18 3.95 9.96 -19.50
C GLU A 18 2.90 10.20 -18.42
N MET A 19 1.65 9.82 -18.68
CA MET A 19 0.58 9.94 -17.71
C MET A 19 0.82 9.03 -16.51
N ALA A 20 1.28 7.80 -16.74
CA ALA A 20 1.59 6.87 -15.68
C ALA A 20 2.70 7.39 -14.77
N MET A 21 3.77 7.92 -15.33
CA MET A 21 4.86 8.52 -14.56
C MET A 21 4.39 9.73 -13.75
N ARG A 22 3.54 10.54 -14.32
CA ARG A 22 2.99 11.72 -13.67
C ARG A 22 2.13 11.34 -12.47
N ILE A 23 1.25 10.36 -12.63
CA ILE A 23 0.41 9.86 -11.54
C ILE A 23 1.29 9.27 -10.43
N ARG A 24 2.30 8.48 -10.80
CA ARG A 24 3.25 7.94 -9.80
C ARG A 24 3.92 9.07 -9.01
N ASN A 25 4.40 10.09 -9.68
CA ASN A 25 5.09 11.20 -9.02
C ASN A 25 4.15 11.98 -8.11
N LEU A 26 2.92 12.21 -8.54
CA LEU A 26 1.91 12.87 -7.72
C LEU A 26 1.58 12.04 -6.47
N ALA A 27 1.41 10.73 -6.62
CA ALA A 27 1.13 9.84 -5.49
C ALA A 27 2.29 9.82 -4.49
N GLN A 28 3.53 9.78 -4.98
CA GLN A 28 4.71 9.85 -4.11
C GLN A 28 4.77 11.17 -3.36
N GLY A 29 4.43 12.28 -4.02
CA GLY A 29 4.35 13.60 -3.38
C GLY A 29 3.26 13.69 -2.30
N LEU A 30 2.23 12.85 -2.39
CA LEU A 30 1.17 12.76 -1.38
C LEU A 30 1.51 11.78 -0.25
N GLY A 31 2.70 11.21 -0.25
CA GLY A 31 3.17 10.33 0.81
C GLY A 31 3.01 8.83 0.55
N TRP A 32 2.63 8.43 -0.65
CA TRP A 32 2.58 7.03 -1.05
C TRP A 32 3.94 6.61 -1.60
N LYS A 33 4.81 6.14 -0.69
CA LYS A 33 6.25 6.00 -0.97
C LYS A 33 6.58 4.88 -1.96
N TYR A 34 5.80 3.83 -1.99
CA TYR A 34 6.08 2.67 -2.83
C TYR A 34 5.16 2.66 -4.05
N CYS A 35 5.44 3.55 -4.98
CA CYS A 35 4.73 3.62 -6.24
C CYS A 35 5.65 3.20 -7.37
N SER A 36 5.16 2.34 -8.25
CA SER A 36 5.97 1.84 -9.36
C SER A 36 5.17 1.77 -10.64
N LEU A 37 5.89 1.83 -11.77
CA LEU A 37 5.32 1.49 -13.06
C LEU A 37 5.43 -0.02 -13.24
N MET A 38 4.30 -0.65 -13.48
CA MET A 38 4.26 -2.05 -13.89
C MET A 38 4.22 -2.09 -15.40
N GLY A 39 4.84 -3.09 -15.98
CA GLY A 39 4.98 -3.22 -17.42
C GLY A 39 3.69 -2.94 -18.17
N GLY A 40 3.82 -2.47 -19.41
CA GLY A 40 2.69 -2.11 -20.22
C GLY A 40 2.93 -2.41 -21.68
N ASN A 41 1.85 -2.32 -22.45
CA ASN A 41 1.85 -2.34 -23.89
C ASN A 41 1.82 -0.90 -24.41
N ASP A 42 1.82 -0.72 -25.72
CA ASP A 42 1.87 0.62 -26.34
C ASP A 42 0.79 1.59 -25.87
N ASP A 43 -0.35 1.08 -25.43
CA ASP A 43 -1.51 1.89 -25.03
C ASP A 43 -1.99 1.63 -23.60
N ARG A 44 -1.24 0.83 -22.83
CA ARG A 44 -1.67 0.44 -21.48
C ARG A 44 -0.50 0.34 -20.53
N TRP A 45 -0.44 1.30 -19.63
CA TRP A 45 0.58 1.38 -18.60
C TRP A 45 -0.08 1.31 -17.23
N MET A 46 0.46 0.51 -16.33
CA MET A 46 -0.10 0.31 -15.00
C MET A 46 0.76 1.00 -13.96
N VAL A 47 0.12 1.74 -13.06
CA VAL A 47 0.78 2.32 -11.88
C VAL A 47 0.29 1.58 -10.65
N GLU A 48 1.22 1.04 -9.88
CA GLU A 48 0.92 0.48 -8.57
C GLU A 48 1.22 1.52 -7.51
N ILE A 49 0.23 1.81 -6.65
CA ILE A 49 0.34 2.79 -5.59
C ILE A 49 0.16 2.08 -4.26
N LEU A 50 1.18 2.15 -3.40
CA LEU A 50 1.10 1.62 -2.05
C LEU A 50 1.96 2.44 -1.10
N SER A 51 1.65 2.38 0.19
CA SER A 51 2.39 3.11 1.21
C SER A 51 3.36 2.20 1.93
N SER A 52 4.17 2.79 2.83
CA SER A 52 5.11 2.07 3.66
C SER A 52 4.47 1.39 4.89
N TYR A 53 3.18 1.59 5.12
CA TYR A 53 2.52 1.01 6.28
C TYR A 53 2.31 -0.48 6.07
N ARG A 54 3.22 -1.26 6.64
CA ARG A 54 3.23 -2.71 6.54
C ARG A 54 3.79 -3.31 7.82
N MET A 55 3.18 -4.41 8.27
CA MET A 55 3.65 -5.20 9.38
C MET A 55 3.49 -6.68 9.05
N ASP A 56 4.55 -7.45 9.22
CA ASP A 56 4.54 -8.91 9.09
C ASP A 56 4.95 -9.50 10.43
N PHE A 57 4.25 -10.53 10.88
CA PHE A 57 4.58 -11.22 12.13
C PHE A 57 4.40 -12.72 11.96
N ALA A 58 5.44 -13.48 12.22
CA ALA A 58 5.39 -14.94 12.17
C ALA A 58 4.68 -15.47 13.42
N LEU A 59 3.52 -16.10 13.24
CA LEU A 59 2.75 -16.69 14.35
C LEU A 59 3.26 -18.10 14.69
N PHE A 60 3.61 -18.85 13.66
CA PHE A 60 4.13 -20.23 13.80
C PHE A 60 5.28 -20.42 12.84
N ARG A 61 6.29 -21.13 13.31
CA ARG A 61 7.42 -21.55 12.50
C ARG A 61 7.76 -22.99 12.84
N GLN A 62 7.67 -23.89 11.84
CA GLN A 62 7.95 -25.31 12.00
C GLN A 62 7.14 -25.95 13.14
N GLY A 63 5.87 -25.58 13.25
CA GLY A 63 4.99 -26.10 14.29
C GLY A 63 5.16 -25.48 15.67
N VAL A 64 6.08 -24.51 15.82
CA VAL A 64 6.31 -23.83 17.09
C VAL A 64 5.65 -22.44 17.07
N SER A 65 4.86 -22.16 18.09
CA SER A 65 4.22 -20.84 18.24
C SER A 65 5.26 -19.78 18.61
N ALA A 66 5.24 -18.66 17.88
CA ALA A 66 6.04 -17.49 18.22
C ALA A 66 5.31 -16.58 19.25
N ILE A 67 4.08 -16.94 19.61
CA ILE A 67 3.26 -16.18 20.55
C ILE A 67 3.17 -16.95 21.86
N PRO A 68 3.73 -16.42 22.97
CA PRO A 68 3.77 -17.14 24.25
C PRO A 68 2.40 -17.29 24.92
N ASP A 69 1.49 -16.31 24.76
CA ASP A 69 0.19 -16.36 25.41
C ASP A 69 -0.84 -15.47 24.70
N ARG A 70 -2.07 -15.43 25.27
CA ARG A 70 -3.17 -14.62 24.72
C ARG A 70 -2.91 -13.12 24.76
N ASP A 71 -2.20 -12.64 25.75
CA ASP A 71 -1.92 -11.22 25.88
C ASP A 71 -0.99 -10.75 24.76
N TRP A 72 -0.01 -11.56 24.41
CA TRP A 72 0.84 -11.32 23.25
C TRP A 72 0.06 -11.34 21.95
N LEU A 73 -0.88 -12.27 21.82
CA LEU A 73 -1.73 -12.33 20.62
C LEU A 73 -2.58 -11.07 20.47
N ARG A 74 -3.16 -10.60 21.60
CA ARG A 74 -3.91 -9.35 21.61
C ARG A 74 -3.04 -8.16 21.24
N PHE A 75 -1.83 -8.11 21.79
CA PHE A 75 -0.88 -7.04 21.50
C PHE A 75 -0.52 -7.01 20.01
N VAL A 76 -0.14 -8.15 19.43
CA VAL A 76 0.22 -8.23 18.01
C VAL A 76 -0.96 -7.86 17.12
N THR A 77 -2.15 -8.35 17.44
CA THR A 77 -3.37 -8.03 16.69
C THR A 77 -3.69 -6.54 16.74
N LYS A 78 -3.54 -5.94 17.91
CA LYS A 78 -3.76 -4.50 18.08
C LYS A 78 -2.77 -3.67 17.28
N GLU A 79 -1.49 -4.06 17.28
CA GLU A 79 -0.47 -3.38 16.48
C GLU A 79 -0.72 -3.55 14.97
N ALA A 80 -1.14 -4.75 14.55
CA ALA A 80 -1.50 -4.98 13.14
C ALA A 80 -2.68 -4.12 12.71
N ASN A 81 -3.70 -3.98 13.56
CA ASN A 81 -4.84 -3.11 13.28
C ASN A 81 -4.45 -1.64 13.18
N LYS A 82 -3.51 -1.18 14.01
CA LYS A 82 -2.99 0.19 13.92
C LYS A 82 -2.33 0.44 12.56
N VAL A 83 -1.52 -0.49 12.09
CA VAL A 83 -0.85 -0.38 10.78
C VAL A 83 -1.89 -0.37 9.66
N PHE A 84 -2.86 -1.27 9.72
CA PHE A 84 -3.95 -1.32 8.75
C PHE A 84 -4.75 -0.02 8.71
N MET A 85 -5.12 0.52 9.87
CA MET A 85 -5.89 1.76 9.97
C MET A 85 -5.13 2.95 9.42
N LYS A 86 -3.82 3.04 9.69
CA LYS A 86 -2.99 4.10 9.12
C LYS A 86 -3.00 4.06 7.60
N GLY A 87 -2.93 2.88 7.01
CA GLY A 87 -3.03 2.73 5.56
C GLY A 87 -4.40 3.19 5.04
N GLN A 88 -5.48 2.83 5.73
CA GLN A 88 -6.83 3.23 5.35
C GLN A 88 -7.03 4.75 5.44
N GLU A 89 -6.46 5.38 6.45
CA GLU A 89 -6.55 6.82 6.66
C GLU A 89 -5.88 7.63 5.54
N LYS A 90 -4.94 7.03 4.82
CA LYS A 90 -4.26 7.67 3.68
C LYS A 90 -5.09 7.68 2.40
N LEU A 91 -6.08 6.80 2.27
CA LEU A 91 -6.85 6.67 1.03
C LEU A 91 -7.44 7.99 0.54
N PRO A 92 -8.03 8.84 1.40
CA PRO A 92 -8.60 10.10 0.93
C PRO A 92 -7.62 11.01 0.20
N SER A 93 -6.32 10.93 0.52
CA SER A 93 -5.30 11.75 -0.14
C SER A 93 -5.23 11.48 -1.65
N LEU A 94 -5.54 10.25 -2.09
CA LEU A 94 -5.51 9.88 -3.50
C LEU A 94 -6.63 10.53 -4.31
N LYS A 95 -7.67 11.04 -3.65
CA LYS A 95 -8.74 11.79 -4.33
C LYS A 95 -8.26 13.08 -4.96
N GLN A 96 -7.09 13.57 -4.54
CA GLN A 96 -6.49 14.77 -5.09
C GLN A 96 -5.86 14.53 -6.47
N ILE A 97 -5.54 13.29 -6.80
CA ILE A 97 -4.81 12.96 -8.04
C ILE A 97 -5.58 13.41 -9.30
N PRO A 98 -6.89 13.12 -9.45
CA PRO A 98 -7.61 13.57 -10.63
C PRO A 98 -7.60 15.09 -10.81
N GLN A 99 -7.70 15.84 -9.72
CA GLN A 99 -7.66 17.30 -9.75
C GLN A 99 -6.27 17.80 -10.12
N LEU A 100 -5.22 17.22 -9.56
CA LEU A 100 -3.84 17.60 -9.85
C LEU A 100 -3.47 17.30 -11.31
N VAL A 101 -3.95 16.19 -11.84
CA VAL A 101 -3.75 15.83 -13.25
C VAL A 101 -4.51 16.81 -14.16
N SER A 102 -5.73 17.18 -13.81
CA SER A 102 -6.57 18.08 -14.61
C SER A 102 -6.04 19.52 -14.64
N SER A 103 -5.40 19.97 -13.55
CA SER A 103 -4.94 21.35 -13.42
C SER A 103 -3.61 21.61 -14.12
N THR A 104 -3.04 20.62 -14.70
CA THR A 104 -1.78 20.73 -15.44
C THR A 104 -1.99 20.34 -16.89
#